data_18dec71296683f3413973f8e54b134b1
#
_entry.id   18dec71296683f3413973f8e54b134b1
#
_cell.length_a   1.000
_cell.length_b   1.000
_cell.length_c   1.000
_cell.angle_alpha   90.00
_cell.angle_beta   90.00
_cell.angle_gamma   90.00
#
_symmetry.space_group_name_H-M   'P 1'
#
loop_
_entity.id
_entity.type
_entity.pdbx_description
1 polymer ?
#
loop_
_entity_poly.entity_id
_entity_poly.type
_entity_poly.pdbx_seq_one_letter_code
_entity_poly.pdbx_strand_id
1 'polypeptide(L)'
;DLVDAKGRKFQLRGISTHGINWDVGYPYVNKAAFQTLRDDWGANAVRLAMYTSEYNGYCSGGNQAQLRNQIYKGVNYATELGMYVIIDWHILNDGNPMTQLVQAKKFFAAMSNKYKNQKNVIYEICNEPNGCSWTSIKSYATQVIKVIRKYDKNAIIVVGTPTWSQLGSDGTHNEVANSPIKGYKNIMYSLHFYANEWSHNKYLPAKLDYARKRGIAVMVTEFGMSAASGGGGISAANMKKWFARLDK
;
A
#
# COMPACT_ATOMS: atom_id res chain seq x y z
N ASP A 1 10.75 3.76 11.96
CA ASP A 1 10.29 2.39 12.23
C ASP A 1 8.79 2.39 12.56
N LEU A 2 8.10 1.32 12.20
CA LEU A 2 6.78 1.02 12.73
C LEU A 2 6.97 0.51 14.17
N VAL A 3 6.19 1.07 15.10
CA VAL A 3 6.28 0.69 16.51
C VAL A 3 4.90 0.40 17.09
N ASP A 4 4.83 -0.48 18.07
CA ASP A 4 3.64 -0.73 18.84
C ASP A 4 3.33 0.40 19.85
N ALA A 5 2.25 0.28 20.60
CA ALA A 5 1.85 1.26 21.60
C ALA A 5 2.86 1.45 22.76
N LYS A 6 3.80 0.52 22.90
CA LYS A 6 4.90 0.57 23.90
C LYS A 6 6.22 1.08 23.30
N GLY A 7 6.22 1.53 22.03
CA GLY A 7 7.42 1.99 21.32
C GLY A 7 8.36 0.88 20.85
N ARG A 8 7.97 -0.38 20.91
CA ARG A 8 8.77 -1.52 20.44
C ARG A 8 8.60 -1.67 18.94
N LYS A 9 9.69 -2.00 18.23
CA LYS A 9 9.62 -2.30 16.79
C LYS A 9 8.58 -3.37 16.50
N PHE A 10 7.77 -3.12 15.49
CA PHE A 10 6.70 -4.01 15.07
C PHE A 10 6.78 -4.23 13.56
N GLN A 11 6.68 -5.48 13.12
CA GLN A 11 6.72 -5.86 11.72
C GLN A 11 5.34 -6.32 11.26
N LEU A 12 4.84 -5.74 10.17
CA LEU A 12 3.68 -6.26 9.46
C LEU A 12 4.13 -7.37 8.52
N ARG A 13 3.44 -8.49 8.59
CA ARG A 13 3.57 -9.64 7.68
C ARG A 13 2.20 -9.91 7.11
N GLY A 14 2.00 -9.60 5.85
CA GLY A 14 0.68 -9.57 5.28
C GLY A 14 0.57 -10.19 3.91
N ILE A 15 -0.66 -10.40 3.51
CA ILE A 15 -1.05 -10.86 2.19
C ILE A 15 -1.97 -9.82 1.57
N SER A 16 -1.73 -9.48 0.30
CA SER A 16 -2.65 -8.67 -0.49
C SER A 16 -3.70 -9.57 -1.13
N THR A 17 -4.95 -9.13 -1.15
CA THR A 17 -5.93 -9.70 -2.07
C THR A 17 -5.51 -9.43 -3.51
N HIS A 18 -5.98 -10.21 -4.45
CA HIS A 18 -6.16 -9.73 -5.82
C HIS A 18 -7.22 -8.62 -5.82
N GLY A 19 -7.45 -7.96 -6.96
CA GLY A 19 -8.46 -6.90 -7.05
C GLY A 19 -9.82 -7.32 -6.51
N ILE A 20 -10.30 -6.66 -5.45
CA ILE A 20 -11.61 -6.95 -4.84
C ILE A 20 -12.79 -6.58 -5.77
N ASN A 21 -12.49 -6.02 -6.93
CA ASN A 21 -13.43 -5.71 -8.00
C ASN A 21 -13.88 -6.96 -8.78
N TRP A 22 -13.14 -8.07 -8.68
CA TRP A 22 -13.25 -9.24 -9.56
C TRP A 22 -13.37 -10.55 -8.80
N ASP A 23 -13.86 -11.57 -9.48
CA ASP A 23 -14.08 -12.94 -8.94
C ASP A 23 -12.81 -13.62 -8.44
N VAL A 24 -11.65 -13.16 -8.89
CA VAL A 24 -10.35 -13.66 -8.42
C VAL A 24 -9.88 -12.99 -7.11
N GLY A 25 -10.62 -12.02 -6.60
CA GLY A 25 -10.26 -11.25 -5.39
C GLY A 25 -11.36 -11.19 -4.32
N TYR A 26 -12.57 -10.71 -4.67
CA TYR A 26 -13.60 -10.47 -3.65
C TYR A 26 -14.06 -11.72 -2.87
N PRO A 27 -14.07 -12.95 -3.40
CA PRO A 27 -14.47 -14.11 -2.62
C PRO A 27 -13.55 -14.39 -1.45
N TYR A 28 -12.28 -13.97 -1.53
CA TYR A 28 -11.30 -14.15 -0.46
C TYR A 28 -11.38 -13.08 0.63
N VAL A 29 -12.22 -12.05 0.44
CA VAL A 29 -12.57 -11.10 1.52
C VAL A 29 -13.62 -11.75 2.41
N ASN A 30 -13.20 -12.75 3.17
CA ASN A 30 -14.04 -13.48 4.11
C ASN A 30 -13.25 -13.85 5.38
N LYS A 31 -13.97 -14.08 6.49
CA LYS A 31 -13.36 -14.33 7.80
C LYS A 31 -12.53 -15.61 7.83
N ALA A 32 -13.00 -16.67 7.19
CA ALA A 32 -12.30 -17.98 7.18
C ALA A 32 -10.95 -17.88 6.45
N ALA A 33 -10.91 -17.20 5.29
CA ALA A 33 -9.66 -16.95 4.58
C ALA A 33 -8.66 -16.14 5.43
N PHE A 34 -9.12 -15.07 6.08
CA PHE A 34 -8.25 -14.26 6.95
C PHE A 34 -7.78 -15.04 8.19
N GLN A 35 -8.63 -15.91 8.72
CA GLN A 35 -8.26 -16.79 9.83
C GLN A 35 -7.17 -17.77 9.41
N THR A 36 -7.29 -18.42 8.25
CA THR A 36 -6.23 -19.28 7.69
C THR A 36 -4.91 -18.51 7.51
N LEU A 37 -4.96 -17.29 6.95
CA LEU A 37 -3.75 -16.46 6.81
C LEU A 37 -3.10 -16.17 8.16
N ARG A 38 -3.88 -15.88 9.19
CA ARG A 38 -3.38 -15.62 10.54
C ARG A 38 -2.82 -16.88 11.20
N ASP A 39 -3.60 -17.96 11.21
CA ASP A 39 -3.33 -19.13 12.04
C ASP A 39 -2.31 -20.08 11.40
N ASP A 40 -2.41 -20.30 10.08
CA ASP A 40 -1.56 -21.25 9.38
C ASP A 40 -0.33 -20.58 8.74
N TRP A 41 -0.43 -19.32 8.35
CA TRP A 41 0.64 -18.59 7.64
C TRP A 41 1.35 -17.56 8.52
N GLY A 42 0.84 -17.30 9.73
CA GLY A 42 1.41 -16.33 10.66
C GLY A 42 1.30 -14.88 10.19
N ALA A 43 0.34 -14.59 9.30
CA ALA A 43 0.09 -13.22 8.85
C ALA A 43 -0.59 -12.41 9.95
N ASN A 44 -0.20 -11.15 10.09
CA ASN A 44 -0.82 -10.20 11.01
C ASN A 44 -1.45 -9.00 10.30
N ALA A 45 -1.46 -9.00 8.98
CA ALA A 45 -2.05 -7.95 8.15
C ALA A 45 -2.67 -8.51 6.87
N VAL A 46 -3.69 -7.84 6.37
CA VAL A 46 -4.26 -8.04 5.04
C VAL A 46 -4.32 -6.72 4.30
N ARG A 47 -4.09 -6.74 2.99
CA ARG A 47 -4.25 -5.58 2.11
C ARG A 47 -5.43 -5.81 1.19
N LEU A 48 -6.33 -4.85 1.12
CA LEU A 48 -7.54 -4.88 0.31
C LEU A 48 -7.31 -4.03 -0.94
N ALA A 49 -6.93 -4.67 -2.05
CA ALA A 49 -6.62 -4.01 -3.30
C ALA A 49 -7.91 -3.64 -4.05
N MET A 50 -8.30 -2.35 -4.02
CA MET A 50 -9.47 -1.85 -4.75
C MET A 50 -9.02 -1.04 -5.96
N TYR A 51 -9.13 -1.62 -7.14
CA TYR A 51 -8.77 -0.96 -8.40
C TYR A 51 -9.69 0.21 -8.73
N THR A 52 -9.15 1.20 -9.41
CA THR A 52 -9.79 2.49 -9.69
C THR A 52 -10.27 2.62 -11.14
N SER A 53 -9.36 2.55 -12.11
CA SER A 53 -9.67 2.80 -13.53
C SER A 53 -9.76 1.54 -14.39
N GLU A 54 -9.41 0.38 -13.86
CA GLU A 54 -9.53 -0.90 -14.53
C GLU A 54 -11.01 -1.32 -14.67
N TYR A 55 -11.26 -2.38 -15.44
CA TYR A 55 -12.61 -2.93 -15.61
C TYR A 55 -13.31 -3.15 -14.26
N ASN A 56 -14.54 -2.70 -14.13
CA ASN A 56 -15.29 -2.67 -12.87
C ASN A 56 -14.59 -1.93 -11.71
N GLY A 57 -13.62 -1.06 -12.02
CA GLY A 57 -12.96 -0.24 -11.02
C GLY A 57 -13.87 0.79 -10.37
N TYR A 58 -13.48 1.28 -9.20
CA TYR A 58 -14.26 2.24 -8.43
C TYR A 58 -14.60 3.52 -9.21
N CYS A 59 -13.75 3.90 -10.16
CA CYS A 59 -13.88 5.09 -11.00
C CYS A 59 -14.28 4.76 -12.47
N SER A 60 -14.47 3.47 -12.81
CA SER A 60 -14.67 3.00 -14.19
C SER A 60 -15.84 2.00 -14.33
N GLY A 61 -16.97 2.36 -13.77
CA GLY A 61 -18.21 1.60 -13.91
C GLY A 61 -18.48 0.57 -12.82
N GLY A 62 -17.55 0.36 -11.89
CA GLY A 62 -17.77 -0.51 -10.73
C GLY A 62 -18.84 0.04 -9.77
N ASN A 63 -19.56 -0.85 -9.13
CA ASN A 63 -20.54 -0.47 -8.11
C ASN A 63 -19.82 0.02 -6.84
N GLN A 64 -19.68 1.33 -6.69
CA GLN A 64 -18.96 1.95 -5.57
C GLN A 64 -19.51 1.56 -4.19
N ALA A 65 -20.83 1.38 -4.06
CA ALA A 65 -21.44 0.98 -2.80
C ALA A 65 -21.05 -0.46 -2.44
N GLN A 66 -21.07 -1.36 -3.41
CA GLN A 66 -20.65 -2.76 -3.23
C GLN A 66 -19.16 -2.84 -2.90
N LEU A 67 -18.30 -2.11 -3.61
CA LEU A 67 -16.85 -2.08 -3.33
C LEU A 67 -16.54 -1.55 -1.94
N ARG A 68 -17.20 -0.46 -1.50
CA ARG A 68 -17.08 -0.01 -0.12
C ARG A 68 -17.55 -1.05 0.88
N ASN A 69 -18.64 -1.77 0.58
CA ASN A 69 -19.13 -2.82 1.45
C ASN A 69 -18.15 -4.00 1.57
N GLN A 70 -17.44 -4.37 0.51
CA GLN A 70 -16.36 -5.36 0.56
C GLN A 70 -15.22 -4.88 1.50
N ILE A 71 -14.82 -3.62 1.39
CA ILE A 71 -13.84 -3.05 2.31
C ILE A 71 -14.34 -3.09 3.75
N TYR A 72 -15.60 -2.72 4.00
CA TYR A 72 -16.19 -2.76 5.35
C TYR A 72 -16.15 -4.17 5.94
N LYS A 73 -16.50 -5.19 5.15
CA LYS A 73 -16.41 -6.60 5.56
C LYS A 73 -14.97 -6.99 5.90
N GLY A 74 -14.02 -6.67 5.00
CA GLY A 74 -12.62 -6.98 5.20
C GLY A 74 -12.03 -6.33 6.44
N VAL A 75 -12.35 -5.05 6.69
CA VAL A 75 -11.92 -4.35 7.92
C VAL A 75 -12.52 -5.01 9.17
N ASN A 76 -13.81 -5.34 9.13
CA ASN A 76 -14.46 -6.00 10.28
C ASN A 76 -13.81 -7.36 10.58
N TYR A 77 -13.62 -8.21 9.58
CA TYR A 77 -12.98 -9.52 9.75
C TYR A 77 -11.56 -9.42 10.28
N ALA A 78 -10.75 -8.51 9.71
CA ALA A 78 -9.40 -8.27 10.20
C ALA A 78 -9.40 -7.80 11.65
N THR A 79 -10.28 -6.88 12.01
CA THR A 79 -10.41 -6.36 13.38
C THR A 79 -10.82 -7.44 14.38
N GLU A 80 -11.83 -8.26 14.05
CA GLU A 80 -12.25 -9.39 14.87
C GLU A 80 -11.14 -10.41 15.10
N LEU A 81 -10.26 -10.58 14.11
CA LEU A 81 -9.14 -11.50 14.16
C LEU A 81 -7.86 -10.89 14.76
N GLY A 82 -7.90 -9.62 15.19
CA GLY A 82 -6.73 -8.93 15.73
C GLY A 82 -5.64 -8.64 14.71
N MET A 83 -5.99 -8.58 13.42
CA MET A 83 -5.09 -8.28 12.31
C MET A 83 -5.14 -6.81 11.92
N TYR A 84 -4.04 -6.30 11.37
CA TYR A 84 -4.04 -5.02 10.66
C TYR A 84 -4.69 -5.15 9.28
N VAL A 85 -5.20 -4.04 8.76
CA VAL A 85 -5.78 -3.98 7.42
C VAL A 85 -5.32 -2.73 6.69
N ILE A 86 -4.82 -2.91 5.48
CA ILE A 86 -4.46 -1.82 4.57
C ILE A 86 -5.61 -1.63 3.59
N ILE A 87 -6.22 -0.46 3.61
CA ILE A 87 -7.22 -0.05 2.62
C ILE A 87 -6.44 0.62 1.48
N ASP A 88 -6.39 -0.04 0.35
CA ASP A 88 -5.59 0.35 -0.80
C ASP A 88 -6.44 0.93 -1.93
N TRP A 89 -6.19 2.18 -2.26
CA TRP A 89 -6.66 2.85 -3.47
C TRP A 89 -5.74 2.45 -4.62
N HIS A 90 -6.11 1.34 -5.28
CA HIS A 90 -5.23 0.61 -6.18
C HIS A 90 -5.21 1.23 -7.58
N ILE A 91 -4.51 2.36 -7.72
CA ILE A 91 -4.25 2.94 -9.04
C ILE A 91 -3.16 2.13 -9.76
N LEU A 92 -3.34 1.94 -11.06
CA LEU A 92 -2.36 1.30 -11.94
C LEU A 92 -2.41 1.95 -13.32
N ASN A 93 -3.45 1.71 -14.11
CA ASN A 93 -3.64 2.31 -15.44
C ASN A 93 -3.97 3.80 -15.38
N ASP A 94 -4.43 4.31 -14.25
CA ASP A 94 -4.55 5.77 -14.01
C ASP A 94 -3.22 6.50 -14.22
N GLY A 95 -2.10 5.83 -13.96
CA GLY A 95 -0.75 6.39 -14.00
C GLY A 95 -0.57 7.52 -13.00
N ASN A 96 -1.15 8.68 -13.30
CA ASN A 96 -1.12 9.85 -12.43
C ASN A 96 -2.31 9.85 -11.44
N PRO A 97 -2.08 9.80 -10.11
CA PRO A 97 -3.16 9.76 -9.12
C PRO A 97 -4.03 11.01 -9.13
N MET A 98 -3.57 12.12 -9.69
CA MET A 98 -4.37 13.34 -9.85
C MET A 98 -5.61 13.12 -10.72
N THR A 99 -5.60 12.14 -11.63
CA THR A 99 -6.72 11.80 -12.50
C THR A 99 -7.99 11.50 -11.68
N GLN A 100 -7.85 10.81 -10.56
CA GLN A 100 -8.97 10.41 -9.71
C GLN A 100 -9.02 11.17 -8.36
N LEU A 101 -8.36 12.33 -8.25
CA LEU A 101 -8.24 13.07 -6.99
C LEU A 101 -9.59 13.34 -6.31
N VAL A 102 -10.61 13.74 -7.08
CA VAL A 102 -11.94 14.07 -6.53
C VAL A 102 -12.57 12.84 -5.90
N GLN A 103 -12.52 11.69 -6.58
CA GLN A 103 -13.06 10.43 -6.07
C GLN A 103 -12.25 9.91 -4.87
N ALA A 104 -10.93 9.98 -4.93
CA ALA A 104 -10.05 9.61 -3.82
C ALA A 104 -10.37 10.42 -2.55
N LYS A 105 -10.55 11.73 -2.68
CA LYS A 105 -10.92 12.59 -1.54
C LYS A 105 -12.27 12.19 -0.92
N LYS A 106 -13.27 11.91 -1.74
CA LYS A 106 -14.59 11.44 -1.27
C LYS A 106 -14.48 10.09 -0.57
N PHE A 107 -13.75 9.16 -1.18
CA PHE A 107 -13.53 7.82 -0.63
C PHE A 107 -12.81 7.87 0.71
N PHE A 108 -11.67 8.53 0.79
CA PHE A 108 -10.91 8.62 2.04
C PHE A 108 -11.58 9.46 3.12
N ALA A 109 -12.42 10.44 2.77
CA ALA A 109 -13.28 11.13 3.74
C ALA A 109 -14.24 10.13 4.41
N ALA A 110 -14.91 9.28 3.62
CA ALA A 110 -15.81 8.27 4.15
C ALA A 110 -15.08 7.22 5.01
N MET A 111 -13.95 6.68 4.50
CA MET A 111 -13.17 5.66 5.21
C MET A 111 -12.60 6.20 6.52
N SER A 112 -11.93 7.36 6.50
CA SER A 112 -11.31 7.93 7.69
C SER A 112 -12.33 8.39 8.75
N ASN A 113 -13.50 8.86 8.35
CA ASN A 113 -14.57 9.17 9.30
C ASN A 113 -15.12 7.88 9.96
N LYS A 114 -15.32 6.82 9.16
CA LYS A 114 -15.83 5.54 9.66
C LYS A 114 -14.86 4.87 10.64
N TYR A 115 -13.55 4.91 10.33
CA TYR A 115 -12.53 4.16 11.06
C TYR A 115 -11.63 5.00 11.97
N LYS A 116 -11.98 6.25 12.26
CA LYS A 116 -11.18 7.19 13.09
C LYS A 116 -10.77 6.67 14.47
N ASN A 117 -11.48 5.70 15.01
CA ASN A 117 -11.20 5.07 16.30
C ASN A 117 -10.55 3.69 16.18
N GLN A 118 -10.38 3.17 14.96
CA GLN A 118 -9.76 1.87 14.70
C GLN A 118 -8.24 2.02 14.59
N LYS A 119 -7.50 1.30 15.43
CA LYS A 119 -6.03 1.40 15.48
C LYS A 119 -5.31 0.45 14.51
N ASN A 120 -6.04 -0.47 13.93
CA ASN A 120 -5.52 -1.49 13.01
C ASN A 120 -5.73 -1.13 11.53
N VAL A 121 -6.29 0.05 11.21
CA VAL A 121 -6.53 0.48 9.83
C VAL A 121 -5.40 1.37 9.34
N ILE A 122 -4.85 1.05 8.19
CA ILE A 122 -3.80 1.78 7.47
C ILE A 122 -4.40 2.21 6.12
N TYR A 123 -4.12 3.44 5.69
CA TYR A 123 -4.60 3.95 4.40
C TYR A 123 -3.44 4.01 3.41
N GLU A 124 -3.47 3.20 2.36
CA GLU A 124 -2.60 3.33 1.20
C GLU A 124 -3.33 4.16 0.14
N ILE A 125 -2.85 5.40 -0.05
CA ILE A 125 -3.64 6.39 -0.79
C ILE A 125 -3.40 6.39 -2.30
N CYS A 126 -2.41 5.67 -2.77
CA CYS A 126 -2.19 5.34 -4.19
C CYS A 126 -1.21 4.18 -4.29
N ASN A 127 -1.58 3.12 -5.00
CA ASN A 127 -0.80 1.90 -5.16
C ASN A 127 0.50 2.12 -5.96
N GLU A 128 0.39 2.32 -7.25
CA GLU A 128 1.53 2.35 -8.18
C GLU A 128 1.48 3.53 -9.16
N PRO A 129 1.73 4.75 -8.68
CA PRO A 129 1.86 5.89 -9.57
C PRO A 129 2.96 5.67 -10.61
N ASN A 130 2.68 5.93 -11.87
CA ASN A 130 3.63 5.80 -12.95
C ASN A 130 3.37 6.84 -14.04
N GLY A 131 4.36 7.08 -14.91
CA GLY A 131 4.24 8.08 -15.97
C GLY A 131 4.03 9.52 -15.48
N CYS A 132 4.27 9.80 -14.19
CA CYS A 132 4.09 11.13 -13.59
C CYS A 132 5.23 11.45 -12.61
N SER A 133 5.42 12.74 -12.33
CA SER A 133 6.47 13.22 -11.44
C SER A 133 6.14 13.02 -9.96
N TRP A 134 7.18 12.94 -9.12
CA TRP A 134 7.02 12.99 -7.67
C TRP A 134 6.28 14.25 -7.20
N THR A 135 6.48 15.38 -7.86
CA THR A 135 5.76 16.63 -7.54
C THR A 135 4.24 16.46 -7.72
N SER A 136 3.79 15.80 -8.78
CA SER A 136 2.38 15.51 -9.03
C SER A 136 1.81 14.58 -7.95
N ILE A 137 2.51 13.47 -7.65
CA ILE A 137 2.13 12.53 -6.61
C ILE A 137 2.05 13.22 -5.24
N LYS A 138 3.03 14.03 -4.91
CA LYS A 138 3.10 14.79 -3.66
C LYS A 138 1.96 15.78 -3.52
N SER A 139 1.56 16.46 -4.61
CA SER A 139 0.40 17.35 -4.65
C SER A 139 -0.91 16.56 -4.37
N TYR A 140 -1.10 15.43 -5.02
CA TYR A 140 -2.20 14.52 -4.75
C TYR A 140 -2.23 14.08 -3.28
N ALA A 141 -1.12 13.51 -2.82
CA ALA A 141 -0.99 12.97 -1.48
C ALA A 141 -1.29 14.01 -0.39
N THR A 142 -0.74 15.22 -0.53
CA THR A 142 -0.99 16.30 0.42
C THR A 142 -2.47 16.64 0.54
N GLN A 143 -3.21 16.64 -0.56
CA GLN A 143 -4.65 16.92 -0.56
C GLN A 143 -5.45 15.79 0.09
N VAL A 144 -5.12 14.52 -0.21
CA VAL A 144 -5.80 13.35 0.39
C VAL A 144 -5.46 13.24 1.88
N ILE A 145 -4.20 13.43 2.27
CA ILE A 145 -3.77 13.45 3.68
C ILE A 145 -4.56 14.51 4.47
N LYS A 146 -4.74 15.71 3.94
CA LYS A 146 -5.56 16.74 4.58
C LYS A 146 -6.98 16.27 4.85
N VAL A 147 -7.56 15.52 3.93
CA VAL A 147 -8.92 14.96 4.09
C VAL A 147 -8.95 13.91 5.20
N ILE A 148 -8.01 12.96 5.18
CA ILE A 148 -7.91 11.91 6.22
C ILE A 148 -7.71 12.55 7.60
N ARG A 149 -6.81 13.51 7.74
CA ARG A 149 -6.45 14.17 9.00
C ARG A 149 -7.59 14.98 9.63
N LYS A 150 -8.64 15.32 8.89
CA LYS A 150 -9.87 15.91 9.46
C LYS A 150 -10.57 14.96 10.41
N TYR A 151 -10.52 13.67 10.14
CA TYR A 151 -11.25 12.63 10.88
C TYR A 151 -10.31 11.78 11.72
N ASP A 152 -9.21 11.30 11.16
CA ASP A 152 -8.23 10.45 11.81
C ASP A 152 -6.86 11.16 11.85
N LYS A 153 -6.55 11.74 13.00
CA LYS A 153 -5.33 12.54 13.20
C LYS A 153 -4.06 11.68 13.27
N ASN A 154 -4.19 10.39 13.60
CA ASN A 154 -3.06 9.53 13.95
C ASN A 154 -2.89 8.33 13.01
N ALA A 155 -3.80 8.11 12.05
CA ALA A 155 -3.69 7.00 11.11
C ALA A 155 -2.32 6.94 10.46
N ILE A 156 -1.84 5.73 10.20
CA ILE A 156 -0.72 5.51 9.30
C ILE A 156 -1.23 5.67 7.87
N ILE A 157 -0.56 6.52 7.11
CA ILE A 157 -0.87 6.76 5.69
C ILE A 157 0.35 6.36 4.87
N VAL A 158 0.14 5.48 3.90
CA VAL A 158 1.16 5.03 2.95
C VAL A 158 0.92 5.74 1.62
N VAL A 159 1.97 6.31 1.09
CA VAL A 159 1.96 7.06 -0.17
C VAL A 159 2.72 6.28 -1.22
N GLY A 160 2.07 5.91 -2.31
CA GLY A 160 2.74 5.33 -3.47
C GLY A 160 3.77 6.28 -4.07
N THR A 161 4.81 5.74 -4.65
CA THR A 161 5.97 6.49 -5.12
C THR A 161 6.17 6.35 -6.62
N PRO A 162 6.96 7.20 -7.29
CA PRO A 162 7.14 7.13 -8.75
C PRO A 162 7.58 5.76 -9.25
N THR A 163 7.28 5.48 -10.51
CA THR A 163 7.72 4.28 -11.24
C THR A 163 7.24 3.01 -10.55
N TRP A 164 5.91 2.87 -10.42
CA TRP A 164 5.28 1.71 -9.77
C TRP A 164 5.83 1.47 -8.35
N SER A 165 5.84 2.53 -7.54
CA SER A 165 6.29 2.50 -6.14
C SER A 165 7.75 2.06 -5.95
N GLN A 166 8.67 2.61 -6.77
CA GLN A 166 10.11 2.32 -6.73
C GLN A 166 10.96 3.47 -6.14
N LEU A 167 10.37 4.38 -5.34
CA LEU A 167 11.03 5.50 -4.63
C LEU A 167 11.62 6.59 -5.52
N GLY A 168 11.45 6.54 -6.84
CA GLY A 168 11.97 7.55 -7.74
C GLY A 168 11.71 7.23 -9.21
N SER A 169 11.95 8.21 -10.08
CA SER A 169 11.60 8.17 -11.51
C SER A 169 12.44 7.23 -12.36
N ASP A 170 13.59 6.82 -11.86
CA ASP A 170 14.48 5.87 -12.56
C ASP A 170 15.28 5.02 -11.55
N GLY A 171 16.23 4.21 -12.07
CA GLY A 171 17.04 3.30 -11.26
C GLY A 171 17.99 3.98 -10.25
N THR A 172 18.28 5.26 -10.41
CA THR A 172 19.31 5.97 -9.63
C THR A 172 18.77 7.09 -8.74
N HIS A 173 17.68 7.74 -9.13
CA HIS A 173 17.09 8.85 -8.39
C HIS A 173 16.15 8.36 -7.28
N ASN A 174 16.17 9.05 -6.15
CA ASN A 174 15.25 8.85 -5.05
C ASN A 174 14.67 10.20 -4.62
N GLU A 175 13.75 10.72 -5.44
CA GLU A 175 13.12 12.03 -5.24
C GLU A 175 12.31 12.06 -3.96
N VAL A 176 11.76 10.91 -3.55
CA VAL A 176 11.00 10.78 -2.30
C VAL A 176 11.89 11.09 -1.11
N ALA A 177 13.08 10.48 -1.03
CA ALA A 177 14.01 10.72 0.06
C ALA A 177 14.63 12.12 0.01
N ASN A 178 14.76 12.71 -1.18
CA ASN A 178 15.29 14.07 -1.34
C ASN A 178 14.26 15.16 -1.01
N SER A 179 12.98 14.89 -1.26
CA SER A 179 11.90 15.86 -1.06
C SER A 179 10.64 15.22 -0.46
N PRO A 180 10.69 14.67 0.76
CA PRO A 180 9.55 14.01 1.38
C PRO A 180 8.40 14.99 1.65
N ILE A 181 7.22 14.45 1.92
CA ILE A 181 6.07 15.22 2.40
C ILE A 181 6.39 15.70 3.81
N LYS A 182 6.17 16.99 4.06
CA LYS A 182 6.46 17.63 5.36
C LYS A 182 5.17 18.09 6.04
N GLY A 183 5.23 18.29 7.36
CA GLY A 183 4.13 18.84 8.14
C GLY A 183 3.08 17.83 8.59
N TYR A 184 3.30 16.53 8.35
CA TYR A 184 2.42 15.47 8.80
C TYR A 184 3.20 14.37 9.51
N LYS A 185 2.57 13.75 10.52
CA LYS A 185 3.10 12.56 11.22
C LYS A 185 2.52 11.29 10.62
N ASN A 186 3.18 10.16 10.88
CA ASN A 186 2.74 8.82 10.50
C ASN A 186 2.53 8.67 8.98
N ILE A 187 3.44 9.23 8.20
CA ILE A 187 3.50 9.04 6.75
C ILE A 187 4.60 8.05 6.44
N MET A 188 4.29 7.05 5.64
CA MET A 188 5.23 6.08 5.08
C MET A 188 5.16 6.12 3.55
N TYR A 189 6.19 5.63 2.90
CA TYR A 189 6.29 5.60 1.44
C TYR A 189 6.37 4.18 0.95
N SER A 190 5.54 3.86 -0.04
CA SER A 190 5.49 2.51 -0.59
C SER A 190 6.73 2.18 -1.39
N LEU A 191 7.23 0.97 -1.21
CA LEU A 191 8.20 0.31 -2.07
C LEU A 191 7.61 -1.02 -2.53
N HIS A 192 7.56 -1.23 -3.85
CA HIS A 192 7.18 -2.50 -4.45
C HIS A 192 8.38 -3.15 -5.11
N PHE A 193 8.51 -4.46 -4.98
CA PHE A 193 9.54 -5.21 -5.65
C PHE A 193 9.09 -6.62 -6.00
N TYR A 194 9.71 -7.17 -7.03
CA TYR A 194 9.51 -8.56 -7.43
C TYR A 194 10.87 -9.23 -7.54
N ALA A 195 11.07 -10.33 -6.83
CA ALA A 195 12.40 -10.93 -6.63
C ALA A 195 13.00 -11.54 -7.90
N ASN A 196 12.18 -11.82 -8.92
CA ASN A 196 12.66 -12.29 -10.23
C ASN A 196 12.84 -11.16 -11.25
N GLU A 197 12.63 -9.89 -10.85
CA GLU A 197 12.95 -8.72 -11.69
C GLU A 197 14.41 -8.30 -11.52
N TRP A 198 15.17 -8.33 -12.61
CA TRP A 198 16.57 -7.94 -12.59
C TRP A 198 16.76 -6.47 -12.15
N SER A 199 15.97 -5.56 -12.69
CA SER A 199 16.04 -4.12 -12.38
C SER A 199 15.74 -3.84 -10.91
N HIS A 200 14.77 -4.55 -10.32
CA HIS A 200 14.44 -4.41 -8.90
C HIS A 200 15.62 -4.86 -8.02
N ASN A 201 16.24 -5.99 -8.34
CA ASN A 201 17.38 -6.49 -7.56
C ASN A 201 18.63 -5.61 -7.72
N LYS A 202 18.78 -4.95 -8.88
CA LYS A 202 19.92 -4.09 -9.17
C LYS A 202 19.81 -2.71 -8.49
N TYR A 203 18.65 -2.07 -8.54
CA TYR A 203 18.53 -0.66 -8.20
C TYR A 203 17.83 -0.41 -6.85
N LEU A 204 16.78 -1.14 -6.51
CA LEU A 204 15.95 -0.82 -5.36
C LEU A 204 16.63 -1.01 -4.00
N PRO A 205 17.57 -1.98 -3.81
CA PRO A 205 18.31 -2.09 -2.55
C PRO A 205 19.05 -0.82 -2.16
N ALA A 206 19.74 -0.18 -3.11
CA ALA A 206 20.46 1.07 -2.86
C ALA A 206 19.52 2.24 -2.56
N LYS A 207 18.38 2.32 -3.26
CA LYS A 207 17.34 3.33 -2.99
C LYS A 207 16.74 3.18 -1.59
N LEU A 208 16.44 1.95 -1.17
CA LEU A 208 15.93 1.67 0.17
C LEU A 208 16.95 2.07 1.25
N ASP A 209 18.21 1.69 1.09
CA ASP A 209 19.28 2.05 2.03
C ASP A 209 19.48 3.56 2.11
N TYR A 210 19.41 4.25 0.97
CA TYR A 210 19.47 5.72 0.92
C TYR A 210 18.30 6.37 1.66
N ALA A 211 17.07 5.90 1.42
CA ALA A 211 15.90 6.39 2.12
C ALA A 211 16.02 6.21 3.64
N ARG A 212 16.46 5.02 4.09
CA ARG A 212 16.69 4.72 5.53
C ARG A 212 17.73 5.65 6.15
N LYS A 213 18.87 5.87 5.50
CA LYS A 213 19.92 6.81 5.97
C LYS A 213 19.39 8.24 6.12
N ARG A 214 18.37 8.62 5.37
CA ARG A 214 17.72 9.94 5.47
C ARG A 214 16.52 9.97 6.42
N GLY A 215 16.27 8.89 7.16
CA GLY A 215 15.17 8.81 8.12
C GLY A 215 13.78 8.70 7.48
N ILE A 216 13.71 8.30 6.21
CA ILE A 216 12.45 8.12 5.50
C ILE A 216 11.83 6.78 5.86
N ALA A 217 10.59 6.80 6.34
CA ALA A 217 9.84 5.59 6.66
C ALA A 217 9.31 4.95 5.37
N VAL A 218 9.81 3.78 5.02
CA VAL A 218 9.39 2.99 3.86
C VAL A 218 8.60 1.77 4.33
N MET A 219 7.52 1.44 3.62
CA MET A 219 6.75 0.21 3.81
C MET A 219 6.69 -0.55 2.48
N VAL A 220 6.99 -1.83 2.51
CA VAL A 220 6.73 -2.71 1.37
C VAL A 220 5.28 -3.16 1.46
N THR A 221 4.43 -2.63 0.59
CA THR A 221 2.99 -2.95 0.57
C THR A 221 2.62 -3.98 -0.48
N GLU A 222 3.53 -4.21 -1.43
CA GLU A 222 3.38 -5.26 -2.44
C GLU A 222 4.74 -5.83 -2.84
N PHE A 223 4.84 -7.15 -2.88
CA PHE A 223 6.03 -7.84 -3.39
C PHE A 223 5.68 -9.27 -3.83
N GLY A 224 6.55 -9.86 -4.64
CA GLY A 224 6.40 -11.23 -5.09
C GLY A 224 7.73 -11.92 -5.37
N MET A 225 7.71 -13.26 -5.44
CA MET A 225 8.88 -14.05 -5.83
C MET A 225 9.06 -14.13 -7.35
N SER A 226 8.00 -13.82 -8.12
CA SER A 226 7.95 -13.83 -9.57
C SER A 226 8.56 -12.57 -10.19
N ALA A 227 8.45 -12.42 -11.50
CA ALA A 227 8.57 -11.12 -12.18
C ALA A 227 7.34 -10.24 -11.90
N ALA A 228 7.42 -8.95 -12.19
CA ALA A 228 6.35 -7.97 -11.95
C ALA A 228 5.06 -8.29 -12.74
N SER A 229 5.16 -9.02 -13.84
CA SER A 229 4.01 -9.53 -14.60
C SER A 229 3.21 -10.63 -13.89
N GLY A 230 3.70 -11.13 -12.75
CA GLY A 230 3.15 -12.30 -12.05
C GLY A 230 3.61 -13.65 -12.63
N GLY A 231 4.34 -13.64 -13.76
CA GLY A 231 4.87 -14.82 -14.44
C GLY A 231 6.40 -14.96 -14.35
N GLY A 232 7.00 -15.69 -15.29
CA GLY A 232 8.47 -15.78 -15.46
C GLY A 232 9.22 -16.60 -14.43
N GLY A 233 8.55 -17.45 -13.66
CA GLY A 233 9.16 -18.25 -12.60
C GLY A 233 9.39 -17.47 -11.31
N ILE A 234 10.06 -18.11 -10.33
CA ILE A 234 10.29 -17.55 -9.00
C ILE A 234 11.79 -17.52 -8.65
N SER A 235 12.21 -16.55 -7.86
CA SER A 235 13.58 -16.44 -7.33
C SER A 235 13.61 -16.45 -5.80
N ALA A 236 13.66 -17.65 -5.23
CA ALA A 236 13.79 -17.82 -3.77
C ALA A 236 15.11 -17.24 -3.24
N ALA A 237 16.20 -17.34 -4.01
CA ALA A 237 17.50 -16.80 -3.62
C ALA A 237 17.49 -15.28 -3.47
N ASN A 238 16.87 -14.55 -4.42
CA ASN A 238 16.75 -13.11 -4.30
C ASN A 238 15.73 -12.72 -3.22
N MET A 239 14.64 -13.45 -3.05
CA MET A 239 13.69 -13.20 -1.96
C MET A 239 14.37 -13.29 -0.59
N LYS A 240 15.22 -14.29 -0.34
CA LYS A 240 16.01 -14.37 0.90
C LYS A 240 16.89 -13.13 1.13
N LYS A 241 17.50 -12.60 0.07
CA LYS A 241 18.30 -11.35 0.15
C LYS A 241 17.43 -10.15 0.52
N TRP A 242 16.22 -10.07 -0.05
CA TRP A 242 15.25 -9.03 0.28
C TRP A 242 14.79 -9.10 1.74
N PHE A 243 14.40 -10.28 2.22
CA PHE A 243 14.00 -10.44 3.63
C PHE A 243 15.13 -10.07 4.59
N ALA A 244 16.35 -10.55 4.34
CA ALA A 244 17.52 -10.18 5.16
C ALA A 244 17.81 -8.66 5.17
N ARG A 245 17.36 -7.91 4.16
CA ARG A 245 17.45 -6.45 4.13
C ARG A 245 16.29 -5.77 4.84
N LEU A 246 15.09 -6.31 4.75
CA LEU A 246 13.89 -5.75 5.37
C LEU A 246 13.84 -6.00 6.88
N ASP A 247 14.50 -7.04 7.36
CA ASP A 247 14.60 -7.39 8.79
C ASP A 247 15.62 -6.54 9.59
N LYS A 248 16.39 -5.67 8.92
CA LYS A 248 17.33 -4.72 9.54
C LYS A 248 16.65 -3.45 10.01
#